data_81e2268c3f77831577dc6f181fc6bf7c
#
_entry.id   81e2268c3f77831577dc6f181fc6bf7c
#
_cell.length_a   1.000
_cell.length_b   1.000
_cell.length_c   1.000
_cell.angle_alpha   90.00
_cell.angle_beta   90.00
_cell.angle_gamma   90.00
#
_symmetry.space_group_name_H-M   'P 1'
#
loop_
_entity.id
_entity.type
_entity.pdbx_description
1 polymer ?
#
loop_
_entity_poly.entity_id
_entity_poly.type
_entity_poly.pdbx_seq_one_letter_code
_entity_poly.pdbx_strand_id
1 'polypeptide(L)'
;MTAPAGGTPRRYLVVAYQTLDSDELVQSIRDHAGDGPSEFWLVVPATPVGDLAVRTVPLPPMPVMGGPLAMIGTPEEARRLAQEKLDAAVHRLAGAGATADGEVGDANPAKAVAAALKRRPADEIIVSTLPARMSRWLRQDLPRRLEHEFGLPVTHVEVPKFTLRDA
;
A
#
# COMPACT_ATOMS: atom_id res chain seq x y z
N MET A 1 13.07 -6.60 -36.38
CA MET A 1 12.62 -5.87 -35.23
C MET A 1 13.51 -6.22 -34.05
N THR A 2 14.43 -5.37 -33.73
CA THR A 2 15.31 -5.54 -32.60
C THR A 2 14.54 -5.34 -31.32
N ALA A 3 14.47 -6.39 -30.50
CA ALA A 3 14.10 -6.22 -29.12
C ALA A 3 15.00 -5.13 -28.52
N PRO A 4 14.45 -4.19 -27.77
CA PRO A 4 15.29 -3.23 -27.07
C PRO A 4 16.26 -4.04 -26.20
N ALA A 5 17.52 -3.75 -26.33
CA ALA A 5 18.55 -4.30 -25.47
C ALA A 5 18.05 -4.19 -24.03
N GLY A 6 18.12 -5.31 -23.31
CA GLY A 6 17.60 -5.44 -21.97
C GLY A 6 18.13 -4.37 -21.04
N GLY A 7 17.42 -3.24 -20.99
CA GLY A 7 17.62 -2.27 -19.95
C GLY A 7 17.19 -2.90 -18.63
N THR A 8 17.96 -2.65 -17.58
CA THR A 8 17.57 -3.04 -16.23
C THR A 8 16.18 -2.50 -15.94
N PRO A 9 15.22 -3.33 -15.50
CA PRO A 9 13.88 -2.85 -15.22
C PRO A 9 13.91 -1.78 -14.13
N ARG A 10 13.09 -0.75 -14.31
CA ARG A 10 12.91 0.28 -13.30
C ARG A 10 12.14 -0.32 -12.12
N ARG A 11 12.64 -0.07 -10.93
CA ARG A 11 12.09 -0.65 -9.71
C ARG A 11 11.29 0.38 -8.95
N TYR A 12 10.03 0.03 -8.69
CA TYR A 12 9.11 0.86 -7.94
C TYR A 12 8.79 0.19 -6.61
N LEU A 13 8.87 0.95 -5.53
CA LEU A 13 8.36 0.55 -4.22
C LEU A 13 6.98 1.17 -4.05
N VAL A 14 5.95 0.35 -3.87
CA VAL A 14 4.58 0.81 -3.73
C VAL A 14 4.14 0.65 -2.28
N VAL A 15 3.78 1.74 -1.63
CA VAL A 15 3.29 1.74 -0.25
C VAL A 15 1.80 2.03 -0.26
N ALA A 16 1.01 1.07 0.14
CA ALA A 16 -0.44 1.20 0.20
C ALA A 16 -1.04 0.24 1.21
N TYR A 17 -2.20 0.54 1.73
CA TYR A 17 -2.97 -0.35 2.58
C TYR A 17 -4.45 -0.33 2.21
N GLN A 18 -5.18 0.71 2.63
CA GLN A 18 -6.63 0.81 2.37
C GLN A 18 -6.96 1.03 0.89
N THR A 19 -6.00 1.49 0.12
CA THR A 19 -6.17 1.82 -1.31
C THR A 19 -5.61 0.75 -2.25
N LEU A 20 -5.18 -0.40 -1.73
CA LEU A 20 -4.58 -1.48 -2.53
C LEU A 20 -5.49 -2.01 -3.62
N ASP A 21 -6.78 -1.99 -3.40
CA ASP A 21 -7.80 -2.45 -4.34
C ASP A 21 -8.40 -1.33 -5.19
N SER A 22 -7.84 -0.12 -5.10
CA SER A 22 -8.35 1.01 -5.87
C SER A 22 -7.96 0.94 -7.34
N ASP A 23 -8.87 1.39 -8.19
CA ASP A 23 -8.62 1.48 -9.64
C ASP A 23 -7.56 2.53 -9.94
N GLU A 24 -7.49 3.59 -9.15
CA GLU A 24 -6.51 4.67 -9.29
C GLU A 24 -5.08 4.17 -9.09
N LEU A 25 -4.86 3.31 -8.10
CA LEU A 25 -3.55 2.71 -7.88
C LEU A 25 -3.18 1.76 -9.03
N VAL A 26 -4.10 0.91 -9.43
CA VAL A 26 -3.88 0.00 -10.56
C VAL A 26 -3.57 0.77 -11.84
N GLN A 27 -4.30 1.85 -12.10
CA GLN A 27 -4.05 2.70 -13.26
C GLN A 27 -2.68 3.37 -13.20
N SER A 28 -2.30 3.90 -12.05
CA SER A 28 -0.97 4.50 -11.84
C SER A 28 0.15 3.48 -12.12
N ILE A 29 0.01 2.27 -11.62
CA ILE A 29 0.98 1.19 -11.86
C ILE A 29 1.05 0.83 -13.34
N ARG A 30 -0.08 0.75 -14.02
CA ARG A 30 -0.13 0.49 -15.47
C ARG A 30 0.52 1.59 -16.27
N ASP A 31 0.33 2.84 -15.89
CA ASP A 31 0.94 4.00 -16.55
C ASP A 31 2.47 3.93 -16.41
N HIS A 32 2.99 3.63 -15.23
CA HIS A 32 4.42 3.46 -15.03
C HIS A 32 4.98 2.24 -15.78
N ALA A 33 4.22 1.15 -15.84
CA ALA A 33 4.60 -0.05 -16.58
C ALA A 33 4.65 0.20 -18.10
N GLY A 34 3.86 1.13 -18.59
CA GLY A 34 3.84 1.53 -20.00
C GLY A 34 5.08 2.30 -20.44
N ASP A 35 5.83 2.87 -19.50
CA ASP A 35 7.04 3.65 -19.79
C ASP A 35 8.28 2.78 -20.05
N GLY A 36 8.19 1.48 -19.87
CA GLY A 36 9.27 0.54 -20.10
C GLY A 36 9.25 -0.64 -19.14
N PRO A 37 10.28 -1.51 -19.20
CA PRO A 37 10.41 -2.62 -18.27
C PRO A 37 10.39 -2.13 -16.83
N SER A 38 9.52 -2.70 -16.00
CA SER A 38 9.33 -2.26 -14.62
C SER A 38 8.95 -3.41 -13.70
N GLU A 39 9.39 -3.29 -12.46
CA GLU A 39 9.07 -4.22 -11.38
C GLU A 39 8.47 -3.41 -10.23
N PHE A 40 7.40 -3.93 -9.66
CA PHE A 40 6.70 -3.30 -8.55
C PHE A 40 6.81 -4.17 -7.30
N TRP A 41 7.31 -3.57 -6.23
CA TRP A 41 7.37 -4.22 -4.93
C TRP A 41 6.39 -3.52 -3.98
N LEU A 42 5.36 -4.24 -3.58
CA LEU A 42 4.33 -3.71 -2.69
C LEU A 42 4.76 -3.88 -1.23
N VAL A 43 4.67 -2.81 -0.48
CA VAL A 43 4.87 -2.83 0.97
C VAL A 43 3.54 -2.47 1.63
N VAL A 44 3.01 -3.42 2.38
CA VAL A 44 1.74 -3.25 3.09
C VAL A 44 2.05 -3.19 4.58
N PRO A 45 1.94 -2.00 5.20
CA PRO A 45 2.15 -1.89 6.63
C PRO A 45 1.10 -2.69 7.41
N ALA A 46 1.53 -3.44 8.40
CA ALA A 46 0.64 -4.22 9.26
C ALA A 46 -0.06 -3.30 10.28
N THR A 47 -0.91 -2.42 9.80
CA THR A 47 -1.58 -1.41 10.62
C THR A 47 -2.75 -2.03 11.37
N PRO A 48 -2.80 -1.92 12.71
CA PRO A 48 -3.93 -2.40 13.50
C PRO A 48 -5.25 -1.77 13.04
N VAL A 49 -6.32 -2.53 13.12
CA VAL A 49 -7.66 -2.08 12.68
C VAL A 49 -8.07 -0.78 13.39
N GLY A 50 -7.71 -0.62 14.66
CA GLY A 50 -7.99 0.61 15.41
C GLY A 50 -7.26 1.84 14.91
N ASP A 51 -6.14 1.66 14.19
CA ASP A 51 -5.35 2.76 13.61
C ASP A 51 -5.72 3.04 12.16
N LEU A 52 -6.53 2.19 11.56
CA LEU A 52 -7.11 2.49 10.27
C LEU A 52 -8.07 3.66 10.45
N ALA A 53 -8.13 4.54 9.48
CA ALA A 53 -9.09 5.65 9.49
C ALA A 53 -10.51 5.08 9.41
N VAL A 54 -10.93 4.48 10.49
CA VAL A 54 -12.30 4.03 10.64
C VAL A 54 -13.13 5.26 10.87
N ARG A 55 -14.06 5.50 10.00
CA ARG A 55 -15.14 6.42 10.33
C ARG A 55 -15.75 5.88 11.61
N THR A 56 -15.63 6.66 12.66
CA THR A 56 -16.32 6.38 13.91
C THR A 56 -17.82 6.42 13.67
N VAL A 57 -18.36 5.29 13.28
CA VAL A 57 -19.75 5.03 13.57
C VAL A 57 -19.76 4.74 15.07
N PRO A 58 -20.47 5.54 15.90
CA PRO A 58 -20.60 5.20 17.30
C PRO A 58 -21.26 3.82 17.38
N LEU A 59 -20.47 2.81 17.61
CA LEU A 59 -21.00 1.50 17.94
C LEU A 59 -21.60 1.61 19.35
N PRO A 60 -22.81 1.12 19.53
CA PRO A 60 -23.36 1.04 20.89
C PRO A 60 -22.41 0.17 21.74
N PRO A 61 -22.27 0.48 23.04
CA PRO A 61 -21.44 -0.31 23.90
C PRO A 61 -21.94 -1.75 23.90
N MET A 62 -21.17 -2.62 23.25
CA MET A 62 -21.42 -4.05 23.26
C MET A 62 -20.78 -4.65 24.50
N PRO A 63 -21.48 -5.51 25.23
CA PRO A 63 -20.86 -6.21 26.34
C PRO A 63 -19.68 -7.01 25.82
N VAL A 64 -18.52 -6.79 26.41
CA VAL A 64 -17.31 -7.53 26.07
C VAL A 64 -17.44 -8.93 26.66
N MET A 65 -18.08 -9.80 25.92
CA MET A 65 -18.00 -11.23 26.18
C MET A 65 -16.81 -11.75 25.38
N GLY A 66 -15.87 -12.41 26.04
CA GLY A 66 -14.70 -12.98 25.37
C GLY A 66 -15.10 -13.82 24.16
N GLY A 67 -14.80 -13.32 22.96
CA GLY A 67 -15.16 -13.93 21.70
C GLY A 67 -14.22 -13.50 20.59
N PRO A 68 -14.52 -13.84 19.32
CA PRO A 68 -13.66 -13.51 18.17
C PRO A 68 -13.30 -12.03 18.05
N LEU A 69 -14.10 -11.13 18.62
CA LEU A 69 -13.84 -9.70 18.64
C LEU A 69 -12.64 -9.30 19.51
N ALA A 70 -12.24 -10.15 20.46
CA ALA A 70 -11.06 -9.91 21.30
C ALA A 70 -9.75 -10.02 20.51
N MET A 71 -9.78 -10.59 19.31
CA MET A 71 -8.62 -10.73 18.42
C MET A 71 -8.49 -9.56 17.44
N ILE A 72 -9.50 -8.69 17.37
CA ILE A 72 -9.49 -7.52 16.48
C ILE A 72 -8.51 -6.50 17.04
N GLY A 73 -7.52 -6.14 16.23
CA GLY A 73 -6.51 -5.16 16.60
C GLY A 73 -5.22 -5.75 17.18
N THR A 74 -5.09 -7.09 17.25
CA THR A 74 -3.81 -7.70 17.60
C THR A 74 -2.79 -7.57 16.46
N PRO A 75 -1.47 -7.52 16.76
CA PRO A 75 -0.45 -7.50 15.71
C PRO A 75 -0.56 -8.68 14.74
N GLU A 76 -0.91 -9.85 15.21
CA GLU A 76 -1.09 -11.05 14.38
C GLU A 76 -2.27 -10.89 13.42
N GLU A 77 -3.38 -10.36 13.89
CA GLU A 77 -4.55 -10.08 13.06
C GLU A 77 -4.25 -9.01 12.03
N ALA A 78 -3.52 -7.95 12.42
CA ALA A 78 -3.09 -6.89 11.50
C ALA A 78 -2.22 -7.46 10.38
N ARG A 79 -1.29 -8.36 10.69
CA ARG A 79 -0.43 -9.02 9.70
C ARG A 79 -1.23 -9.92 8.78
N ARG A 80 -2.17 -10.67 9.32
CA ARG A 80 -3.03 -11.57 8.52
C ARG A 80 -3.86 -10.78 7.52
N LEU A 81 -4.51 -9.71 7.95
CA LEU A 81 -5.31 -8.85 7.08
C LEU A 81 -4.45 -8.17 6.02
N ALA A 82 -3.27 -7.70 6.40
CA ALA A 82 -2.33 -7.08 5.47
C ALA A 82 -1.86 -8.10 4.41
N GLN A 83 -1.59 -9.34 4.81
CA GLN A 83 -1.18 -10.41 3.90
C GLN A 83 -2.30 -10.77 2.91
N GLU A 84 -3.53 -10.87 3.38
CA GLU A 84 -4.69 -11.12 2.52
C GLU A 84 -4.85 -10.00 1.47
N LYS A 85 -4.72 -8.76 1.89
CA LYS A 85 -4.78 -7.60 0.97
C LYS A 85 -3.63 -7.61 -0.04
N LEU A 86 -2.43 -7.93 0.41
CA LEU A 86 -1.26 -8.03 -0.45
C LEU A 86 -1.45 -9.12 -1.51
N ASP A 87 -1.87 -10.31 -1.11
CA ASP A 87 -2.07 -11.43 -2.03
C ASP A 87 -3.12 -11.10 -3.10
N ALA A 88 -4.22 -10.48 -2.70
CA ALA A 88 -5.26 -10.03 -3.63
C ALA A 88 -4.75 -8.95 -4.59
N ALA A 89 -3.95 -8.00 -4.09
CA ALA A 89 -3.39 -6.93 -4.91
C ALA A 89 -2.39 -7.48 -5.94
N VAL A 90 -1.50 -8.37 -5.53
CA VAL A 90 -0.52 -9.01 -6.43
C VAL A 90 -1.24 -9.77 -7.53
N HIS A 91 -2.26 -10.53 -7.17
CA HIS A 91 -3.07 -11.28 -8.14
C HIS A 91 -3.76 -10.34 -9.14
N ARG A 92 -4.34 -9.27 -8.65
CA ARG A 92 -5.02 -8.27 -9.50
C ARG A 92 -4.05 -7.58 -10.46
N LEU A 93 -2.87 -7.21 -9.98
CA LEU A 93 -1.84 -6.56 -10.80
C LEU A 93 -1.28 -7.51 -11.85
N ALA A 94 -1.09 -8.77 -11.51
CA ALA A 94 -0.69 -9.80 -12.48
C ALA A 94 -1.73 -9.93 -13.60
N GLY A 95 -3.01 -9.93 -13.26
CA GLY A 95 -4.11 -9.92 -14.24
C GLY A 95 -4.14 -8.67 -15.12
N ALA A 96 -3.59 -7.55 -14.64
CA ALA A 96 -3.44 -6.31 -15.40
C ALA A 96 -2.13 -6.23 -16.20
N GLY A 97 -1.32 -7.29 -16.19
CA GLY A 97 -0.07 -7.37 -16.95
C GLY A 97 1.15 -6.75 -16.28
N ALA A 98 1.06 -6.40 -15.00
CA ALA A 98 2.17 -5.84 -14.24
C ALA A 98 2.95 -6.93 -13.50
N THR A 99 4.28 -6.81 -13.47
CA THR A 99 5.14 -7.67 -12.65
C THR A 99 5.18 -7.10 -11.25
N ALA A 100 4.47 -7.72 -10.33
CA ALA A 100 4.33 -7.26 -8.96
C ALA A 100 4.46 -8.40 -7.97
N ASP A 101 5.09 -8.10 -6.85
CA ASP A 101 5.14 -8.94 -5.66
C ASP A 101 5.27 -8.01 -4.45
N GLY A 102 5.37 -8.52 -3.27
CA GLY A 102 5.44 -7.65 -2.11
C GLY A 102 5.65 -8.35 -0.78
N GLU A 103 5.52 -7.56 0.26
CA GLU A 103 5.69 -8.00 1.64
C GLU A 103 4.81 -7.19 2.59
N VAL A 104 4.47 -7.81 3.70
CA VAL A 104 3.88 -7.13 4.84
C VAL A 104 5.02 -6.58 5.69
N GLY A 105 4.97 -5.29 5.98
CA GLY A 105 5.98 -4.61 6.76
C GLY A 105 5.50 -4.14 8.14
N ASP A 106 6.37 -3.37 8.80
CA ASP A 106 6.06 -2.74 10.08
C ASP A 106 4.77 -1.91 10.02
N ALA A 107 4.07 -1.82 11.13
CA ALA A 107 2.87 -0.98 11.24
C ALA A 107 3.16 0.50 10.94
N ASN A 108 4.38 0.95 11.21
CA ASN A 108 4.84 2.27 10.81
C ASN A 108 5.30 2.23 9.34
N PRO A 109 4.63 2.95 8.43
CA PRO A 109 4.94 2.88 7.01
C PRO A 109 6.36 3.33 6.67
N ALA A 110 6.92 4.33 7.35
CA ALA A 110 8.29 4.77 7.12
C ALA A 110 9.30 3.68 7.49
N LYS A 111 9.09 2.97 8.59
CA LYS A 111 9.92 1.83 8.98
C LYS A 111 9.78 0.67 8.01
N ALA A 112 8.57 0.40 7.54
CA ALA A 112 8.32 -0.64 6.55
C ALA A 112 9.07 -0.35 5.24
N VAL A 113 9.05 0.88 4.77
CA VAL A 113 9.79 1.33 3.58
C VAL A 113 11.29 1.20 3.79
N ALA A 114 11.82 1.65 4.93
CA ALA A 114 13.24 1.56 5.23
C ALA A 114 13.74 0.11 5.20
N ALA A 115 13.01 -0.81 5.80
CA ALA A 115 13.36 -2.22 5.81
C ALA A 115 13.30 -2.83 4.41
N ALA A 116 12.29 -2.48 3.62
CA ALA A 116 12.14 -2.97 2.26
C ALA A 116 13.27 -2.48 1.35
N LEU A 117 13.63 -1.20 1.45
CA LEU A 117 14.70 -0.61 0.63
C LEU A 117 16.09 -1.20 0.94
N LYS A 118 16.32 -1.64 2.16
CA LYS A 118 17.56 -2.34 2.53
C LYS A 118 17.71 -3.68 1.79
N ARG A 119 16.61 -4.36 1.56
CA ARG A 119 16.60 -5.66 0.89
C ARG A 119 16.44 -5.56 -0.62
N ARG A 120 15.67 -4.56 -1.06
CA ARG A 120 15.36 -4.32 -2.47
C ARG A 120 15.45 -2.84 -2.79
N PRO A 121 16.58 -2.38 -3.33
CA PRO A 121 16.69 -1.00 -3.78
C PRO A 121 15.63 -0.67 -4.83
N ALA A 122 15.10 0.54 -4.76
CA ALA A 122 14.11 1.04 -5.71
C ALA A 122 14.58 2.34 -6.34
N ASP A 123 14.05 2.66 -7.50
CA ASP A 123 14.35 3.90 -8.22
C ASP A 123 13.32 4.99 -7.91
N GLU A 124 12.13 4.57 -7.52
CA GLU A 124 11.03 5.48 -7.22
C GLU A 124 10.08 4.84 -6.19
N ILE A 125 9.45 5.69 -5.38
CA ILE A 125 8.44 5.27 -4.40
C ILE A 125 7.07 5.78 -4.87
N ILE A 126 6.07 4.90 -4.86
CA ILE A 126 4.68 5.26 -5.10
C ILE A 126 3.92 5.11 -3.78
N VAL A 127 3.34 6.20 -3.29
CA VAL A 127 2.53 6.19 -2.07
C VAL A 127 1.07 6.39 -2.45
N SER A 128 0.23 5.43 -2.12
CA SER A 128 -1.22 5.53 -2.35
C SER A 128 -1.95 5.77 -1.04
N THR A 129 -2.76 6.81 -1.00
CA THR A 129 -3.47 7.22 0.20
C THR A 129 -4.94 7.56 -0.08
N LEU A 130 -5.75 7.54 0.97
CA LEU A 130 -7.05 8.19 0.98
C LEU A 130 -6.87 9.72 1.01
N PRO A 131 -7.93 10.50 0.75
CA PRO A 131 -7.86 11.96 0.87
C PRO A 131 -7.35 12.42 2.25
N ALA A 132 -6.71 13.58 2.30
CA ALA A 132 -6.03 14.09 3.49
C ALA A 132 -6.89 14.06 4.77
N ARG A 133 -8.20 14.32 4.66
CA ARG A 133 -9.12 14.25 5.78
C ARG A 133 -9.29 12.85 6.37
N MET A 134 -9.00 11.82 5.61
CA MET A 134 -9.20 10.42 5.95
C MET A 134 -7.88 9.66 6.12
N SER A 135 -6.78 10.24 5.67
CA SER A 135 -5.48 9.58 5.67
C SER A 135 -4.62 10.05 6.83
N ARG A 136 -4.33 9.12 7.74
CA ARG A 136 -3.36 9.35 8.80
C ARG A 136 -1.95 9.60 8.23
N TRP A 137 -1.61 8.93 7.15
CA TRP A 137 -0.31 9.09 6.51
C TRP A 137 -0.11 10.50 5.96
N LEU A 138 -1.15 11.10 5.38
CA LEU A 138 -1.07 12.48 4.90
C LEU A 138 -1.01 13.50 6.04
N ARG A 139 -1.66 13.22 7.18
CA ARG A 139 -1.51 14.07 8.37
C ARG A 139 -0.08 14.07 8.92
N GLN A 140 0.66 12.98 8.69
CA GLN A 140 2.06 12.85 9.07
C GLN A 140 3.01 13.21 7.94
N ASP A 141 2.48 13.71 6.84
CA ASP A 141 3.25 14.12 5.66
C ASP A 141 4.17 13.00 5.13
N LEU A 142 3.66 11.79 5.09
CA LEU A 142 4.43 10.61 4.72
C LEU A 142 5.13 10.73 3.36
N PRO A 143 4.47 11.16 2.27
CA PRO A 143 5.14 11.25 0.97
C PRO A 143 6.41 12.12 1.01
N ARG A 144 6.31 13.28 1.64
CA ARG A 144 7.42 14.23 1.75
C ARG A 144 8.53 13.71 2.65
N ARG A 145 8.16 13.05 3.75
CA ARG A 145 9.14 12.42 4.66
C ARG A 145 9.92 11.33 3.94
N LEU A 146 9.27 10.49 3.16
CA LEU A 146 9.93 9.44 2.40
C LEU A 146 10.89 10.01 1.35
N GLU A 147 10.47 11.05 0.64
CA GLU A 147 11.32 11.73 -0.32
C GLU A 147 12.57 12.32 0.33
N HIS A 148 12.40 12.96 1.48
CA HIS A 148 13.51 13.56 2.22
C HIS A 148 14.43 12.51 2.84
N GLU A 149 13.87 11.47 3.44
CA GLU A 149 14.64 10.44 4.16
C GLU A 149 15.42 9.54 3.22
N PHE A 150 14.85 9.17 2.08
CA PHE A 150 15.46 8.21 1.16
C PHE A 150 16.05 8.83 -0.10
N GLY A 151 15.81 10.10 -0.35
CA GLY A 151 16.33 10.79 -1.53
C GLY A 151 15.82 10.24 -2.87
N LEU A 152 14.68 9.55 -2.86
CA LEU A 152 14.06 8.99 -4.06
C LEU A 152 12.86 9.83 -4.49
N PRO A 153 12.57 9.90 -5.79
CA PRO A 153 11.31 10.48 -6.25
C PRO A 153 10.12 9.76 -5.63
N VAL A 154 9.14 10.51 -5.17
CA VAL A 154 7.91 9.96 -4.61
C VAL A 154 6.72 10.43 -5.44
N THR A 155 5.99 9.48 -5.99
CA THR A 155 4.70 9.73 -6.65
C THR A 155 3.59 9.46 -5.66
N HIS A 156 2.75 10.47 -5.41
CA HIS A 156 1.60 10.34 -4.52
C HIS A 156 0.33 10.10 -5.34
N VAL A 157 -0.32 8.97 -5.07
CA VAL A 157 -1.63 8.64 -5.64
C VAL A 157 -2.69 8.84 -4.56
N GLU A 158 -3.48 9.87 -4.70
CA GLU A 158 -4.62 10.11 -3.83
C GLU A 158 -5.87 9.48 -4.44
N VAL A 159 -6.52 8.59 -3.69
CA VAL A 159 -7.76 7.94 -4.12
C VAL A 159 -8.93 8.80 -3.65
N PRO A 160 -9.62 9.50 -4.59
CA PRO A 160 -10.75 10.31 -4.20
C PRO A 160 -11.91 9.43 -3.79
N LYS A 161 -12.43 9.64 -2.61
CA LYS A 161 -13.60 8.96 -2.05
C LYS A 161 -13.65 7.45 -2.29
N PHE A 162 -13.60 6.70 -1.23
CA PHE A 162 -14.04 5.33 -1.23
C PHE A 162 -15.49 5.28 -1.73
N THR A 163 -15.66 5.09 -3.00
CA THR A 163 -16.94 4.65 -3.52
C THR A 163 -17.04 3.19 -3.13
N LEU A 164 -17.75 2.91 -2.07
CA LEU A 164 -18.32 1.58 -1.92
C LEU A 164 -19.10 1.35 -3.20
N ARG A 165 -18.51 0.65 -4.14
CA ARG A 165 -19.30 0.06 -5.18
C ARG A 165 -20.24 -0.86 -4.47
N ASP A 166 -21.49 -0.53 -4.56
CA ASP A 166 -22.55 -1.43 -4.16
C ASP A 166 -22.28 -2.77 -4.80
N ALA A 167 -22.04 -3.71 -3.94
CA ALA A 167 -21.85 -5.08 -4.39
C ALA A 167 -23.13 -5.57 -5.09
#